data_f2601a305242170dc261e46446e23bba
#
_entry.id   f2601a305242170dc261e46446e23bba
#
_cell.length_a   1.000
_cell.length_b   1.000
_cell.length_c   1.000
_cell.angle_alpha   90.00
_cell.angle_beta   90.00
_cell.angle_gamma   90.00
#
_symmetry.space_group_name_H-M   'P 1'
#
loop_
_entity.id
_entity.type
_entity.pdbx_description
1 polymer ?
#
loop_
_entity_poly.entity_id
_entity_poly.type
_entity_poly.pdbx_seq_one_letter_code
_entity_poly.pdbx_strand_id
1 'polypeptide(L)'
;YFGDIYYAKATYLRRKGCPGGWFGDKTRSGGGPLIDLGVHIIDLCRYLMGGHQPVSVYGATFNKLGDRHEIKSEVDYKSDSRSGHDIFNVEDLASAMIRFDNGAVLQIEASFSLNIEKDTGTIELFGSKGGVKLDPDLTYYGEMDGYMTDVKLATQTALSFDGLFANEIN
;
A
#
# COMPACT_ATOMS: atom_id res chain seq x y z
N TYR A 1 22.42 6.07 4.75
CA TYR A 1 21.66 6.66 5.86
C TYR A 1 20.99 5.58 6.71
N PHE A 2 20.29 4.58 6.11
CA PHE A 2 19.46 3.61 6.86
C PHE A 2 20.22 2.37 7.33
N GLY A 3 21.44 2.13 6.83
CA GLY A 3 22.11 0.84 7.02
C GLY A 3 21.41 -0.28 6.27
N ASP A 4 21.41 -1.49 6.83
CA ASP A 4 20.71 -2.64 6.27
C ASP A 4 19.23 -2.57 6.63
N ILE A 5 18.36 -2.45 5.63
CA ILE A 5 16.91 -2.48 5.85
C ILE A 5 16.51 -3.95 6.03
N TYR A 6 16.10 -4.29 7.23
CA TYR A 6 15.76 -5.66 7.63
C TYR A 6 14.27 -5.91 7.81
N TYR A 7 13.47 -4.84 7.95
CA TYR A 7 12.03 -4.93 8.11
C TYR A 7 11.33 -3.76 7.41
N ALA A 8 10.16 -4.02 6.85
CA ALA A 8 9.28 -3.01 6.29
C ALA A 8 7.82 -3.32 6.58
N LYS A 9 7.01 -2.28 6.64
CA LYS A 9 5.55 -2.37 6.67
C LYS A 9 4.97 -1.50 5.57
N ALA A 10 3.96 -2.02 4.89
CA ALA A 10 3.23 -1.27 3.89
C ALA A 10 1.74 -1.56 4.01
N THR A 11 0.94 -0.52 4.06
CA THR A 11 -0.51 -0.63 4.12
C THR A 11 -1.15 0.23 3.04
N TYR A 12 -2.21 -0.30 2.44
CA TYR A 12 -3.10 0.44 1.57
C TYR A 12 -4.54 0.00 1.87
N LEU A 13 -5.12 0.61 2.90
CA LEU A 13 -6.38 0.18 3.49
C LEU A 13 -7.49 1.17 3.21
N ARG A 14 -8.58 0.70 2.61
CA ARG A 14 -9.77 1.46 2.30
C ARG A 14 -10.95 0.99 3.15
N ARG A 15 -11.75 1.93 3.59
CA ARG A 15 -13.05 1.65 4.26
C ARG A 15 -14.11 1.20 3.27
N LYS A 16 -14.09 1.83 2.10
CA LYS A 16 -14.92 1.56 0.94
C LYS A 16 -14.20 2.11 -0.27
N GLY A 17 -13.47 1.28 -0.96
CA GLY A 17 -12.57 1.72 -2.02
C GLY A 17 -12.56 0.84 -3.27
N CYS A 18 -13.47 -0.15 -3.37
CA CYS A 18 -13.64 -0.88 -4.62
C CYS A 18 -14.18 0.05 -5.71
N PRO A 19 -13.47 0.20 -6.85
CA PRO A 19 -13.94 1.05 -7.93
C PRO A 19 -15.25 0.59 -8.58
N GLY A 20 -15.67 -0.67 -8.34
CA GLY A 20 -16.82 -1.32 -8.98
C GLY A 20 -16.52 -1.80 -10.40
N GLY A 21 -17.56 -2.22 -11.11
CA GLY A 21 -17.41 -2.75 -12.46
C GLY A 21 -16.54 -4.00 -12.50
N TRP A 22 -15.56 -4.03 -13.40
CA TRP A 22 -14.69 -5.20 -13.59
C TRP A 22 -13.71 -5.45 -12.43
N PHE A 23 -13.45 -4.48 -11.55
CA PHE A 23 -12.52 -4.64 -10.43
C PHE A 23 -12.96 -5.68 -9.40
N GLY A 24 -14.27 -5.87 -9.24
CA GLY A 24 -14.83 -6.89 -8.35
C GLY A 24 -14.97 -8.28 -8.98
N ASP A 25 -14.85 -8.38 -10.29
CA ASP A 25 -15.01 -9.63 -11.04
C ASP A 25 -13.67 -10.34 -11.24
N LYS A 26 -13.43 -11.42 -10.48
CA LYS A 26 -12.18 -12.19 -10.53
C LYS A 26 -11.81 -12.69 -11.92
N THR A 27 -12.81 -12.96 -12.78
CA THR A 27 -12.53 -13.45 -14.16
C THR A 27 -11.92 -12.36 -15.04
N ARG A 28 -12.09 -11.10 -14.66
CA ARG A 28 -11.62 -9.92 -15.41
C ARG A 28 -10.44 -9.24 -14.73
N SER A 29 -10.47 -9.09 -13.41
CA SER A 29 -9.41 -8.44 -12.62
C SER A 29 -8.29 -9.40 -12.19
N GLY A 30 -8.56 -10.70 -12.13
CA GLY A 30 -7.63 -11.69 -11.60
C GLY A 30 -7.64 -11.78 -10.06
N GLY A 31 -7.99 -10.73 -9.34
CA GLY A 31 -8.07 -10.64 -7.88
C GLY A 31 -8.56 -9.28 -7.43
N GLY A 32 -8.57 -9.05 -6.12
CA GLY A 32 -9.04 -7.83 -5.49
C GLY A 32 -7.90 -6.86 -5.13
N PRO A 33 -7.93 -6.28 -3.92
CA PRO A 33 -7.01 -5.21 -3.52
C PRO A 33 -5.54 -5.63 -3.51
N LEU A 34 -5.22 -6.91 -3.40
CA LEU A 34 -3.81 -7.34 -3.49
C LEU A 34 -3.23 -7.07 -4.87
N ILE A 35 -3.98 -7.38 -5.92
CA ILE A 35 -3.55 -7.17 -7.32
C ILE A 35 -3.67 -5.71 -7.72
N ASP A 36 -4.70 -5.01 -7.26
CA ASP A 36 -4.95 -3.61 -7.66
C ASP A 36 -4.07 -2.61 -6.86
N LEU A 37 -4.04 -2.73 -5.54
CA LEU A 37 -3.36 -1.80 -4.64
C LEU A 37 -2.05 -2.36 -4.09
N GLY A 38 -2.07 -3.65 -3.72
CA GLY A 38 -0.95 -4.31 -3.06
C GLY A 38 0.31 -4.36 -3.92
N VAL A 39 0.17 -4.56 -5.23
CA VAL A 39 1.31 -4.62 -6.16
C VAL A 39 2.14 -3.33 -6.13
N HIS A 40 1.51 -2.18 -6.02
CA HIS A 40 2.19 -0.89 -5.98
C HIS A 40 3.05 -0.73 -4.74
N ILE A 41 2.51 -1.08 -3.56
CA ILE A 41 3.26 -0.97 -2.30
C ILE A 41 4.32 -2.06 -2.17
N ILE A 42 4.09 -3.26 -2.70
CA ILE A 42 5.09 -4.34 -2.74
C ILE A 42 6.26 -3.93 -3.62
N ASP A 43 5.99 -3.44 -4.83
CA ASP A 43 7.02 -3.03 -5.78
C ASP A 43 7.87 -1.89 -5.22
N LEU A 44 7.22 -0.84 -4.69
CA LEU A 44 7.93 0.28 -4.08
C LEU A 44 8.77 -0.15 -2.88
N CYS A 45 8.23 -0.96 -1.96
CA CYS A 45 9.01 -1.48 -0.83
C CYS A 45 10.18 -2.33 -1.29
N ARG A 46 9.98 -3.24 -2.24
CA ARG A 46 11.03 -4.07 -2.80
C ARG A 46 12.14 -3.22 -3.43
N TYR A 47 11.79 -2.20 -4.18
CA TYR A 47 12.74 -1.24 -4.75
C TYR A 47 13.56 -0.54 -3.66
N LEU A 48 12.89 0.03 -2.66
CA LEU A 48 13.51 0.75 -1.55
C LEU A 48 14.37 -0.15 -0.64
N MET A 49 14.03 -1.44 -0.54
CA MET A 49 14.79 -2.45 0.21
C MET A 49 15.98 -3.02 -0.57
N GLY A 50 16.26 -2.58 -1.80
CA GLY A 50 17.41 -3.00 -2.60
C GLY A 50 17.13 -4.10 -3.62
N GLY A 51 15.88 -4.39 -3.95
CA GLY A 51 15.49 -5.30 -5.05
C GLY A 51 15.69 -6.79 -4.76
N HIS A 52 15.79 -7.19 -3.49
CA HIS A 52 15.96 -8.58 -3.07
C HIS A 52 14.85 -9.51 -3.55
N GLN A 53 15.15 -10.82 -3.67
CA GLN A 53 14.21 -11.82 -4.15
C GLN A 53 13.35 -12.37 -3.01
N PRO A 54 12.03 -12.47 -3.18
CA PRO A 54 11.17 -13.12 -2.18
C PRO A 54 11.46 -14.63 -2.16
N VAL A 55 11.63 -15.19 -0.95
CA VAL A 55 11.92 -16.63 -0.75
C VAL A 55 10.79 -17.37 -0.05
N SER A 56 9.97 -16.69 0.71
CA SER A 56 8.77 -17.29 1.31
C SER A 56 7.72 -16.24 1.61
N VAL A 57 6.45 -16.67 1.61
CA VAL A 57 5.30 -15.84 1.93
C VAL A 57 4.39 -16.62 2.88
N TYR A 58 3.92 -15.93 3.91
CA TYR A 58 2.79 -16.34 4.72
C TYR A 58 1.71 -15.27 4.61
N GLY A 59 0.49 -15.63 4.22
CA GLY A 59 -0.57 -14.65 4.06
C GLY A 59 -1.96 -15.26 4.04
N ALA A 60 -2.94 -14.40 4.12
CA ALA A 60 -4.35 -14.73 4.04
C ALA A 60 -5.13 -13.67 3.28
N THR A 61 -6.19 -14.09 2.62
CA THR A 61 -7.16 -13.23 1.98
C THR A 61 -8.55 -13.45 2.58
N PHE A 62 -9.35 -12.40 2.58
CA PHE A 62 -10.69 -12.41 3.15
C PHE A 62 -11.68 -11.82 2.16
N ASN A 63 -12.89 -12.38 2.13
CA ASN A 63 -14.04 -11.83 1.45
C ASN A 63 -15.20 -11.80 2.46
N LYS A 64 -15.37 -10.68 3.15
CA LYS A 64 -16.31 -10.52 4.26
C LYS A 64 -17.26 -9.34 4.11
N LEU A 65 -16.82 -8.27 3.49
CA LEU A 65 -17.54 -7.00 3.41
C LEU A 65 -18.01 -6.68 1.99
N GLY A 66 -17.38 -7.27 0.99
CA GLY A 66 -17.67 -7.01 -0.40
C GLY A 66 -17.35 -5.56 -0.82
N ASP A 67 -18.04 -5.08 -1.83
CA ASP A 67 -17.88 -3.74 -2.37
C ASP A 67 -18.60 -2.65 -1.57
N ARG A 68 -19.43 -3.02 -0.58
CA ARG A 68 -20.19 -2.11 0.27
C ARG A 68 -21.05 -1.14 -0.52
N HIS A 69 -21.67 -1.59 -1.60
CA HIS A 69 -22.46 -0.73 -2.50
C HIS A 69 -23.62 0.00 -1.79
N GLU A 70 -24.15 -0.56 -0.70
CA GLU A 70 -25.22 0.05 0.10
C GLU A 70 -24.78 1.22 0.99
N ILE A 71 -23.45 1.36 1.23
CA ILE A 71 -22.94 2.47 2.01
C ILE A 71 -22.89 3.73 1.16
N LYS A 72 -23.50 4.81 1.67
CA LYS A 72 -23.67 6.07 0.94
C LYS A 72 -22.40 6.92 0.77
N SER A 73 -21.28 6.56 1.43
CA SER A 73 -20.03 7.31 1.26
C SER A 73 -19.48 7.17 -0.15
N GLU A 74 -18.91 8.24 -0.68
CA GLU A 74 -18.26 8.24 -1.98
C GLU A 74 -16.97 7.40 -1.95
N VAL A 75 -16.55 6.95 -3.13
CA VAL A 75 -15.22 6.37 -3.39
C VAL A 75 -14.43 7.36 -4.23
N ASP A 76 -13.10 7.40 -4.03
CA ASP A 76 -12.24 8.36 -4.73
C ASP A 76 -12.22 8.12 -6.24
N TYR A 77 -12.19 6.85 -6.64
CA TYR A 77 -12.20 6.44 -8.04
C TYR A 77 -13.37 5.49 -8.33
N LYS A 78 -14.07 5.73 -9.41
CA LYS A 78 -15.17 4.90 -9.91
C LYS A 78 -14.83 4.43 -11.32
N SER A 79 -14.92 3.12 -11.55
CA SER A 79 -14.75 2.56 -12.88
C SER A 79 -15.89 2.99 -13.82
N ASP A 80 -15.55 3.32 -15.06
CA ASP A 80 -16.55 3.61 -16.09
C ASP A 80 -17.47 2.41 -16.39
N SER A 81 -17.02 1.20 -16.07
CA SER A 81 -17.81 -0.05 -16.22
C SER A 81 -18.73 -0.34 -15.03
N ARG A 82 -18.77 0.54 -14.02
CA ARG A 82 -19.61 0.34 -12.83
C ARG A 82 -21.10 0.35 -13.20
N SER A 83 -21.83 -0.60 -12.62
CA SER A 83 -23.28 -0.76 -12.80
C SER A 83 -23.96 -1.12 -11.50
N GLY A 84 -25.29 -1.11 -11.47
CA GLY A 84 -26.05 -1.57 -10.29
C GLY A 84 -26.05 -3.09 -10.09
N HIS A 85 -25.40 -3.84 -10.98
CA HIS A 85 -25.33 -5.30 -10.98
C HIS A 85 -23.89 -5.83 -10.99
N ASP A 86 -22.95 -5.06 -10.42
CA ASP A 86 -21.55 -5.45 -10.39
C ASP A 86 -21.37 -6.75 -9.60
N ILE A 87 -20.51 -7.61 -10.14
CA ILE A 87 -20.09 -8.84 -9.45
C ILE A 87 -18.98 -8.47 -8.46
N PHE A 88 -19.04 -9.03 -7.25
CA PHE A 88 -17.96 -8.95 -6.28
C PHE A 88 -17.63 -10.36 -5.75
N ASN A 89 -16.61 -10.98 -6.31
CA ASN A 89 -16.15 -12.33 -5.99
C ASN A 89 -14.63 -12.43 -5.78
N VAL A 90 -13.99 -11.28 -5.57
CA VAL A 90 -12.59 -11.15 -5.19
C VAL A 90 -12.45 -11.02 -3.66
N GLU A 91 -11.23 -11.05 -3.14
CA GLU A 91 -10.97 -10.69 -1.76
C GLU A 91 -11.25 -9.19 -1.53
N ASP A 92 -11.71 -8.83 -0.33
CA ASP A 92 -11.85 -7.43 0.11
C ASP A 92 -10.70 -6.98 1.03
N LEU A 93 -9.92 -7.95 1.55
CA LEU A 93 -8.71 -7.73 2.35
C LEU A 93 -7.69 -8.82 2.04
N ALA A 94 -6.44 -8.42 1.90
CA ALA A 94 -5.27 -9.29 1.91
C ALA A 94 -4.27 -8.81 2.95
N SER A 95 -3.67 -9.76 3.70
CA SER A 95 -2.57 -9.49 4.63
C SER A 95 -1.51 -10.56 4.47
N ALA A 96 -0.23 -10.18 4.39
CA ALA A 96 0.85 -11.12 4.21
C ALA A 96 2.17 -10.62 4.81
N MET A 97 3.06 -11.59 5.09
CA MET A 97 4.48 -11.38 5.39
C MET A 97 5.32 -12.05 4.30
N ILE A 98 6.21 -11.28 3.70
CA ILE A 98 7.13 -11.72 2.64
C ILE A 98 8.54 -11.71 3.19
N ARG A 99 9.23 -12.85 3.16
CA ARG A 99 10.65 -12.94 3.51
C ARG A 99 11.50 -12.93 2.25
N PHE A 100 12.58 -12.15 2.28
CA PHE A 100 13.54 -12.02 1.19
C PHE A 100 14.83 -12.85 1.42
N ASP A 101 15.60 -13.03 0.37
CA ASP A 101 16.84 -13.82 0.36
C ASP A 101 17.93 -13.28 1.30
N ASN A 102 17.95 -11.98 1.55
CA ASN A 102 18.83 -11.34 2.54
C ASN A 102 18.31 -11.46 4.01
N GLY A 103 17.18 -12.13 4.22
CA GLY A 103 16.54 -12.30 5.54
C GLY A 103 15.59 -11.17 5.94
N ALA A 104 15.51 -10.09 5.18
CA ALA A 104 14.54 -9.02 5.44
C ALA A 104 13.10 -9.49 5.29
N VAL A 105 12.19 -8.82 5.99
CA VAL A 105 10.75 -9.13 5.97
C VAL A 105 9.95 -7.88 5.62
N LEU A 106 9.00 -8.04 4.71
CA LEU A 106 7.97 -7.05 4.40
C LEU A 106 6.60 -7.55 4.89
N GLN A 107 5.94 -6.79 5.75
CA GLN A 107 4.54 -6.98 6.09
C GLN A 107 3.68 -6.08 5.19
N ILE A 108 2.64 -6.66 4.57
CA ILE A 108 1.71 -5.91 3.72
C ILE A 108 0.27 -6.12 4.14
N GLU A 109 -0.53 -5.08 3.92
CA GLU A 109 -1.98 -5.12 4.03
C GLU A 109 -2.59 -4.25 2.94
N ALA A 110 -3.56 -4.81 2.21
CA ALA A 110 -4.30 -4.11 1.18
C ALA A 110 -5.79 -4.43 1.28
N SER A 111 -6.65 -3.41 1.26
CA SER A 111 -8.10 -3.63 1.31
C SER A 111 -8.89 -2.70 0.40
N PHE A 112 -9.95 -3.25 -0.19
CA PHE A 112 -11.04 -2.50 -0.79
C PHE A 112 -12.10 -2.11 0.24
N SER A 113 -12.29 -2.96 1.26
CA SER A 113 -13.32 -2.75 2.28
C SER A 113 -12.83 -3.24 3.63
N LEU A 114 -12.82 -2.34 4.61
CA LEU A 114 -12.42 -2.67 5.97
C LEU A 114 -13.13 -1.75 6.98
N ASN A 115 -13.42 -2.26 8.17
CA ASN A 115 -13.99 -1.48 9.26
C ASN A 115 -12.87 -0.80 10.07
N ILE A 116 -12.38 0.32 9.56
CA ILE A 116 -11.32 1.15 10.14
C ILE A 116 -11.78 2.59 10.29
N GLU A 117 -11.05 3.39 11.07
CA GLU A 117 -11.39 4.80 11.33
C GLU A 117 -11.39 5.65 10.05
N LYS A 118 -10.34 5.50 9.23
CA LYS A 118 -10.15 6.23 7.97
C LYS A 118 -9.33 5.40 6.99
N ASP A 119 -9.37 5.75 5.72
CA ASP A 119 -8.46 5.20 4.72
C ASP A 119 -7.02 5.49 5.13
N THR A 120 -6.15 4.50 4.93
CA THR A 120 -4.76 4.55 5.39
C THR A 120 -3.84 4.04 4.31
N GLY A 121 -2.86 4.85 3.94
CA GLY A 121 -1.74 4.46 3.09
C GLY A 121 -0.45 4.82 3.81
N THR A 122 0.39 3.85 4.14
CA THR A 122 1.69 4.12 4.76
C THR A 122 2.74 3.12 4.30
N ILE A 123 3.98 3.57 4.21
CA ILE A 123 5.16 2.73 4.05
C ILE A 123 6.15 3.12 5.13
N GLU A 124 6.63 2.13 5.87
CA GLU A 124 7.65 2.29 6.90
C GLU A 124 8.78 1.31 6.62
N LEU A 125 10.02 1.82 6.60
CA LEU A 125 11.23 1.02 6.43
C LEU A 125 12.08 1.14 7.68
N PHE A 126 12.57 0.01 8.18
CA PHE A 126 13.37 -0.08 9.39
C PHE A 126 14.75 -0.62 9.05
N GLY A 127 15.75 0.24 9.19
CA GLY A 127 17.13 -0.09 8.94
C GLY A 127 17.97 -0.13 10.22
N SER A 128 19.16 -0.70 10.13
CA SER A 128 20.07 -0.86 11.28
C SER A 128 20.66 0.45 11.79
N LYS A 129 20.59 1.54 11.01
CA LYS A 129 21.10 2.89 11.36
C LYS A 129 20.03 3.98 11.32
N GLY A 130 18.81 3.64 10.90
CA GLY A 130 17.70 4.58 10.85
C GLY A 130 16.50 4.00 10.12
N GLY A 131 15.37 4.64 10.28
CA GLY A 131 14.12 4.28 9.64
C GLY A 131 13.54 5.44 8.84
N VAL A 132 12.53 5.15 8.04
CA VAL A 132 11.79 6.16 7.30
C VAL A 132 10.31 5.78 7.24
N LYS A 133 9.47 6.77 7.35
CA LYS A 133 8.04 6.68 7.09
C LYS A 133 7.69 7.59 5.92
N LEU A 134 6.99 7.03 4.95
CA LEU A 134 6.35 7.76 3.86
C LEU A 134 4.87 7.88 4.20
N ASP A 135 4.31 9.05 3.98
CA ASP A 135 2.91 9.37 4.19
C ASP A 135 2.46 9.37 5.70
N PRO A 136 1.77 10.43 6.14
CA PRO A 136 1.46 11.64 5.34
C PRO A 136 2.68 12.54 5.10
N ASP A 137 3.73 12.42 5.92
CA ASP A 137 4.96 13.20 5.81
C ASP A 137 6.17 12.26 5.68
N LEU A 138 7.09 12.57 4.78
CA LEU A 138 8.36 11.88 4.71
C LEU A 138 9.19 12.22 5.95
N THR A 139 9.27 11.26 6.87
CA THR A 139 9.96 11.44 8.14
C THR A 139 11.08 10.40 8.28
N TYR A 140 12.27 10.87 8.58
CA TYR A 140 13.42 10.06 8.94
C TYR A 140 13.50 9.92 10.47
N TYR A 141 13.79 8.73 10.93
CA TYR A 141 14.02 8.37 12.32
C TYR A 141 15.45 7.84 12.48
N GLY A 142 16.22 8.41 13.39
CA GLY A 142 17.62 8.02 13.57
C GLY A 142 18.20 8.44 14.90
N GLU A 143 19.52 8.49 14.96
CA GLU A 143 20.28 8.95 16.10
C GLU A 143 21.23 10.08 15.67
N MET A 144 21.37 11.09 16.51
CA MET A 144 22.35 12.17 16.37
C MET A 144 22.89 12.52 17.75
N ASP A 145 24.20 12.44 17.92
CA ASP A 145 24.92 12.78 19.16
C ASP A 145 24.37 12.07 20.42
N GLY A 146 23.93 10.81 20.28
CA GLY A 146 23.36 10.01 21.36
C GLY A 146 21.88 10.28 21.66
N TYR A 147 21.20 11.05 20.82
CA TYR A 147 19.77 11.34 20.96
C TYR A 147 18.97 10.74 19.81
N MET A 148 17.80 10.17 20.13
CA MET A 148 16.81 9.78 19.10
C MET A 148 16.33 11.04 18.38
N THR A 149 16.30 10.98 17.06
CA THR A 149 16.04 12.15 16.21
C THR A 149 14.96 11.83 15.19
N ASP A 150 13.95 12.71 15.11
CA ASP A 150 12.91 12.71 14.10
C ASP A 150 13.14 13.90 13.17
N VAL A 151 13.37 13.63 11.89
CA VAL A 151 13.60 14.67 10.87
C VAL A 151 12.48 14.61 9.84
N LYS A 152 11.62 15.61 9.84
CA LYS A 152 10.64 15.80 8.75
C LYS A 152 11.29 16.53 7.60
N LEU A 153 11.18 15.96 6.42
CA LEU A 153 11.63 16.61 5.20
C LEU A 153 10.56 17.60 4.73
N ALA A 154 10.94 18.87 4.60
CA ALA A 154 10.09 19.88 3.99
C ALA A 154 10.03 19.60 2.47
N THR A 155 9.06 18.82 2.04
CA THR A 155 8.79 18.64 0.62
C THR A 155 8.08 19.89 0.09
N GLN A 156 8.69 20.57 -0.88
CA GLN A 156 8.15 21.83 -1.41
C GLN A 156 6.96 21.65 -2.36
N THR A 157 6.52 20.45 -2.66
CA THR A 157 5.44 20.27 -3.62
C THR A 157 4.59 19.05 -3.22
N ALA A 158 3.30 19.28 -2.97
CA ALA A 158 2.32 18.25 -3.19
C ALA A 158 2.38 17.91 -4.70
N LEU A 159 2.97 16.78 -5.06
CA LEU A 159 2.94 16.28 -6.42
C LEU A 159 1.47 15.94 -6.72
N SER A 160 0.80 16.83 -7.44
CA SER A 160 -0.49 16.48 -8.04
C SER A 160 -0.25 15.36 -9.06
N PHE A 161 -1.25 14.53 -9.32
CA PHE A 161 -1.18 13.51 -10.36
C PHE A 161 -0.70 14.09 -11.69
N ASP A 162 -1.17 15.28 -12.05
CA ASP A 162 -0.74 16.01 -13.26
C ASP A 162 0.73 16.41 -13.22
N GLY A 163 1.28 16.73 -12.06
CA GLY A 163 2.69 17.07 -11.89
C GLY A 163 3.64 15.86 -11.99
N LEU A 164 3.17 14.65 -11.63
CA LEU A 164 3.94 13.41 -11.80
C LEU A 164 4.12 13.09 -13.29
N PHE A 165 3.04 13.13 -14.07
CA PHE A 165 3.11 12.89 -15.52
C PHE A 165 3.92 13.95 -16.28
N ALA A 166 3.88 15.22 -15.85
CA ALA A 166 4.68 16.28 -16.47
C ALA A 166 6.19 16.07 -16.27
N ASN A 167 6.61 15.41 -15.19
CA ASN A 167 8.02 15.11 -14.92
C ASN A 167 8.54 13.86 -15.65
N GLU A 168 7.66 12.96 -16.10
CA GLU A 168 8.05 11.78 -16.88
C GLU A 168 8.30 12.10 -18.38
N ILE A 169 7.83 13.24 -18.86
CA ILE A 169 7.90 13.64 -20.29
C ILE A 169 9.11 14.53 -20.58
N ASN A 170 9.84 15.01 -19.60
CA ASN A 170 11.06 15.83 -19.71
C ASN A 170 12.31 15.04 -19.29
#